data_154cbbb534c5493afe27a8486c2492e8
#
_entry.id   154cbbb534c5493afe27a8486c2492e8
#
_cell.length_a   1.000
_cell.length_b   1.000
_cell.length_c   1.000
_cell.angle_alpha   90.00
_cell.angle_beta   90.00
_cell.angle_gamma   90.00
#
_symmetry.space_group_name_H-M   'P 1'
#
loop_
_entity.id
_entity.type
_entity.pdbx_description
1 polymer ?
#
loop_
_entity_poly.entity_id
_entity_poly.type
_entity_poly.pdbx_seq_one_letter_code
_entity_poly.pdbx_strand_id
1 'polypeptide(L)'
;MTGSTPEGARTEQEAARWVRGMFGRVAHRYDLANHLLSFNIDRYWRARTVRRTEKILERPEARVLDICCGTGDLVLALAKRGHAVLGSDFCHPMLVAAHSKIARRRAPAVLFESDALTLPLRDASLDLITVAFGFRNLANYQSGLVEMRRVLRPGGMAAILEFTQPPNAAFATLYNLYACRILPWIGGLISGSRDAYTYLPESVRKFPAAPELAGMMRGAGFSDVTFEYLTGGIVALHLGRII
;
A
#
# COMPACT_ATOMS: atom_id res chain seq x y z
N MET A 1 -14.89 -14.26 1.24
CA MET A 1 -13.56 -13.66 1.14
C MET A 1 -13.60 -12.31 1.84
N THR A 2 -12.65 -12.04 2.73
CA THR A 2 -12.54 -10.80 3.52
C THR A 2 -11.44 -9.88 2.98
N GLY A 3 -11.18 -9.94 1.69
CA GLY A 3 -10.11 -9.22 1.00
C GLY A 3 -10.50 -8.81 -0.41
N SER A 4 -9.49 -8.60 -1.26
CA SER A 4 -9.66 -8.28 -2.67
C SER A 4 -10.51 -9.35 -3.39
N THR A 5 -11.54 -8.91 -4.12
CA THR A 5 -12.44 -9.79 -4.88
C THR A 5 -12.53 -9.31 -6.33
N PRO A 6 -11.49 -9.51 -7.16
CA PRO A 6 -11.57 -9.20 -8.58
C PRO A 6 -12.64 -10.06 -9.27
N GLU A 7 -13.21 -9.55 -10.35
CA GLU A 7 -14.25 -10.25 -11.10
C GLU A 7 -13.78 -11.64 -11.55
N GLY A 8 -14.61 -12.65 -11.31
CA GLY A 8 -14.33 -14.05 -11.64
C GLY A 8 -13.51 -14.84 -10.60
N ALA A 9 -12.92 -14.20 -9.59
CA ALA A 9 -12.21 -14.91 -8.53
C ALA A 9 -13.19 -15.48 -7.49
N ARG A 10 -13.08 -16.77 -7.21
CA ARG A 10 -13.91 -17.51 -6.24
C ARG A 10 -13.15 -17.85 -4.95
N THR A 11 -11.83 -17.83 -5.02
CA THR A 11 -10.93 -18.16 -3.91
C THR A 11 -9.89 -17.04 -3.70
N GLU A 12 -9.30 -16.98 -2.49
CA GLU A 12 -8.22 -16.05 -2.18
C GLU A 12 -7.00 -16.26 -3.10
N GLN A 13 -6.71 -17.52 -3.46
CA GLN A 13 -5.61 -17.85 -4.36
C GLN A 13 -5.86 -17.38 -5.79
N GLU A 14 -7.10 -17.48 -6.27
CA GLU A 14 -7.49 -16.95 -7.60
C GLU A 14 -7.40 -15.43 -7.61
N ALA A 15 -7.87 -14.76 -6.55
CA ALA A 15 -7.76 -13.32 -6.39
C ALA A 15 -6.29 -12.86 -6.40
N ALA A 16 -5.43 -13.50 -5.61
CA ALA A 16 -4.00 -13.20 -5.57
C ALA A 16 -3.32 -13.39 -6.94
N ARG A 17 -3.61 -14.51 -7.65
CA ARG A 17 -3.08 -14.76 -9.00
C ARG A 17 -3.53 -13.71 -10.01
N TRP A 18 -4.81 -13.34 -9.97
CA TRP A 18 -5.35 -12.32 -10.86
C TRP A 18 -4.67 -10.95 -10.64
N VAL A 19 -4.57 -10.53 -9.38
CA VAL A 19 -3.91 -9.26 -8.99
C VAL A 19 -2.43 -9.27 -9.40
N ARG A 20 -1.70 -10.35 -9.12
CA ARG A 20 -0.29 -10.50 -9.55
C ARG A 20 -0.14 -10.37 -11.06
N GLY A 21 -0.98 -11.03 -11.84
CA GLY A 21 -0.96 -10.97 -13.30
C GLY A 21 -1.28 -9.58 -13.84
N MET A 22 -2.25 -8.90 -13.25
CA MET A 22 -2.62 -7.53 -13.61
C MET A 22 -1.44 -6.57 -13.38
N PHE A 23 -0.85 -6.57 -12.19
CA PHE A 23 0.29 -5.70 -11.87
C PHE A 23 1.53 -6.02 -12.73
N GLY A 24 1.76 -7.31 -13.02
CA GLY A 24 2.86 -7.71 -13.90
C GLY A 24 2.76 -7.09 -15.30
N ARG A 25 1.57 -6.99 -15.87
CA ARG A 25 1.35 -6.37 -17.20
C ARG A 25 1.60 -4.87 -17.22
N VAL A 26 1.35 -4.16 -16.14
CA VAL A 26 1.45 -2.68 -16.09
C VAL A 26 2.76 -2.18 -15.47
N ALA A 27 3.60 -3.04 -14.93
CA ALA A 27 4.77 -2.68 -14.14
C ALA A 27 5.68 -1.63 -14.81
N HIS A 28 5.91 -1.73 -16.13
CA HIS A 28 6.79 -0.84 -16.88
C HIS A 28 6.27 0.59 -17.06
N ARG A 29 4.97 0.82 -16.92
CA ARG A 29 4.31 2.15 -17.04
C ARG A 29 3.63 2.58 -15.76
N TYR A 30 3.72 1.77 -14.71
CA TYR A 30 2.97 1.95 -13.46
C TYR A 30 3.23 3.31 -12.80
N ASP A 31 4.51 3.69 -12.66
CA ASP A 31 4.86 4.97 -12.04
C ASP A 31 4.34 6.17 -12.83
N LEU A 32 4.55 6.17 -14.15
CA LEU A 32 4.10 7.25 -15.01
C LEU A 32 2.60 7.45 -14.91
N ALA A 33 1.86 6.35 -14.99
CA ALA A 33 0.41 6.40 -14.93
C ALA A 33 -0.09 6.86 -13.54
N ASN A 34 0.48 6.35 -12.44
CA ASN A 34 0.06 6.74 -11.11
C ASN A 34 0.38 8.21 -10.79
N HIS A 35 1.59 8.68 -11.12
CA HIS A 35 1.97 10.07 -10.90
C HIS A 35 1.12 11.03 -11.73
N LEU A 36 0.81 10.69 -12.97
CA LEU A 36 -0.02 11.52 -13.83
C LEU A 36 -1.47 11.55 -13.35
N LEU A 37 -2.05 10.39 -13.04
CA LEU A 37 -3.45 10.28 -12.59
C LEU A 37 -3.68 10.82 -11.18
N SER A 38 -2.65 10.86 -10.33
CA SER A 38 -2.71 11.51 -9.02
C SER A 38 -2.30 12.98 -9.06
N PHE A 39 -1.96 13.55 -10.23
CA PHE A 39 -1.37 14.89 -10.34
C PHE A 39 -0.13 15.06 -9.43
N ASN A 40 0.68 14.00 -9.24
CA ASN A 40 1.80 13.92 -8.31
C ASN A 40 1.46 14.13 -6.81
N ILE A 41 0.19 14.16 -6.44
CA ILE A 41 -0.23 14.27 -5.03
C ILE A 41 0.17 13.01 -4.23
N ASP A 42 0.34 11.87 -4.89
CA ASP A 42 0.83 10.62 -4.29
C ASP A 42 2.19 10.78 -3.60
N ARG A 43 3.05 11.70 -4.07
CA ARG A 43 4.32 12.05 -3.42
C ARG A 43 4.09 12.74 -2.07
N TYR A 44 3.11 13.64 -2.00
CA TYR A 44 2.73 14.28 -0.76
C TYR A 44 2.19 13.26 0.26
N TRP A 45 1.34 12.32 -0.18
CA TRP A 45 0.81 11.29 0.71
C TRP A 45 1.91 10.38 1.28
N ARG A 46 2.86 9.94 0.45
CA ARG A 46 4.03 9.16 0.92
C ARG A 46 4.94 9.98 1.85
N ALA A 47 5.20 11.24 1.52
CA ALA A 47 5.97 12.13 2.41
C ALA A 47 5.26 12.33 3.76
N ARG A 48 3.91 12.42 3.75
CA ARG A 48 3.11 12.48 4.98
C ARG A 48 3.27 11.22 5.81
N THR A 49 3.24 10.04 5.18
CA THR A 49 3.48 8.75 5.86
C THR A 49 4.85 8.73 6.53
N VAL A 50 5.92 9.08 5.80
CA VAL A 50 7.29 9.15 6.35
C VAL A 50 7.34 10.09 7.56
N ARG A 51 6.72 11.28 7.47
CA ARG A 51 6.69 12.24 8.58
C ARG A 51 5.93 11.71 9.80
N ARG A 52 4.83 10.97 9.59
CA ARG A 52 4.05 10.40 10.70
C ARG A 52 4.74 9.22 11.38
N THR A 53 5.69 8.59 10.72
CA THR A 53 6.52 7.49 11.27
C THR A 53 7.89 7.96 11.76
N GLU A 54 8.18 9.27 11.74
CA GLU A 54 9.49 9.85 12.05
C GLU A 54 10.05 9.44 13.41
N LYS A 55 9.21 9.41 14.47
CA LYS A 55 9.63 8.95 15.81
C LYS A 55 10.20 7.52 15.84
N ILE A 56 9.79 6.65 14.92
CA ILE A 56 10.39 5.32 14.78
C ILE A 56 11.67 5.43 13.95
N LEU A 57 11.66 6.24 12.90
CA LEU A 57 12.82 6.43 12.01
C LEU A 57 13.97 7.20 12.67
N GLU A 58 13.74 7.90 13.77
CA GLU A 58 14.79 8.56 14.58
C GLU A 58 15.55 7.55 15.48
N ARG A 59 15.03 6.33 15.66
CA ARG A 59 15.72 5.31 16.46
C ARG A 59 16.94 4.80 15.70
N PRO A 60 18.12 4.75 16.32
CA PRO A 60 19.27 4.08 15.74
C PRO A 60 18.90 2.63 15.36
N GLU A 61 19.33 2.19 14.18
CA GLU A 61 19.12 0.82 13.70
C GLU A 61 17.64 0.38 13.58
N ALA A 62 16.71 1.32 13.39
CA ALA A 62 15.31 0.99 13.15
C ALA A 62 15.18 0.05 11.94
N ARG A 63 14.55 -1.11 12.16
CA ARG A 63 14.28 -2.12 11.13
C ARG A 63 12.97 -1.82 10.45
N VAL A 64 13.03 -1.44 9.19
CA VAL A 64 11.91 -0.91 8.42
C VAL A 64 11.60 -1.84 7.25
N LEU A 65 10.33 -2.21 7.10
CA LEU A 65 9.81 -2.96 5.95
C LEU A 65 8.65 -2.20 5.29
N ASP A 66 8.70 -2.10 3.97
CA ASP A 66 7.58 -1.69 3.12
C ASP A 66 7.03 -2.92 2.39
N ILE A 67 5.82 -3.36 2.72
CA ILE A 67 5.15 -4.49 2.05
C ILE A 67 4.31 -4.00 0.88
N CYS A 68 4.08 -4.86 -0.12
CA CYS A 68 3.45 -4.48 -1.38
C CYS A 68 4.14 -3.24 -1.96
N CYS A 69 5.47 -3.23 -1.92
CA CYS A 69 6.27 -2.04 -2.20
C CYS A 69 6.21 -1.61 -3.68
N GLY A 70 5.69 -2.46 -4.56
CA GLY A 70 5.56 -2.20 -5.98
C GLY A 70 6.91 -1.81 -6.60
N THR A 71 6.95 -0.66 -7.23
CA THR A 71 8.16 -0.09 -7.85
C THR A 71 9.07 0.67 -6.88
N GLY A 72 8.81 0.60 -5.56
CA GLY A 72 9.70 1.07 -4.50
C GLY A 72 9.65 2.57 -4.18
N ASP A 73 8.58 3.29 -4.51
CA ASP A 73 8.50 4.73 -4.23
C ASP A 73 8.51 5.06 -2.74
N LEU A 74 7.77 4.30 -1.90
CA LEU A 74 7.79 4.50 -0.45
C LEU A 74 9.10 3.99 0.15
N VAL A 75 9.66 2.88 -0.34
CA VAL A 75 11.01 2.40 0.04
C VAL A 75 12.04 3.52 -0.13
N LEU A 76 12.05 4.18 -1.29
CA LEU A 76 12.95 5.31 -1.56
C LEU A 76 12.70 6.53 -0.66
N ALA A 77 11.44 6.79 -0.33
CA ALA A 77 11.09 7.90 0.55
C ALA A 77 11.56 7.64 2.00
N LEU A 78 11.45 6.40 2.47
CA LEU A 78 11.92 5.96 3.79
C LEU A 78 13.46 5.93 3.85
N ALA A 79 14.12 5.39 2.82
CA ALA A 79 15.58 5.28 2.75
C ALA A 79 16.30 6.66 2.79
N LYS A 80 15.64 7.74 2.37
CA LYS A 80 16.16 9.12 2.52
C LYS A 80 16.35 9.56 3.96
N ARG A 81 15.80 8.83 4.93
CA ARG A 81 16.00 9.08 6.37
C ARG A 81 17.26 8.42 6.93
N GLY A 82 18.07 7.77 6.09
CA GLY A 82 19.35 7.18 6.46
C GLY A 82 19.29 5.72 6.91
N HIS A 83 18.11 5.09 6.86
CA HIS A 83 17.95 3.68 7.22
C HIS A 83 18.07 2.76 6.02
N ALA A 84 18.60 1.54 6.26
CA ALA A 84 18.43 0.44 5.35
C ALA A 84 16.96 -0.04 5.39
N VAL A 85 16.27 0.02 4.26
CA VAL A 85 14.85 -0.31 4.16
C VAL A 85 14.69 -1.65 3.44
N LEU A 86 13.91 -2.56 4.03
CA LEU A 86 13.45 -3.75 3.35
C LEU A 86 12.20 -3.41 2.52
N GLY A 87 12.14 -3.89 1.28
CA GLY A 87 10.95 -3.81 0.44
C GLY A 87 10.52 -5.20 0.02
N SER A 88 9.23 -5.49 0.11
CA SER A 88 8.66 -6.77 -0.29
C SER A 88 7.46 -6.60 -1.20
N ASP A 89 7.41 -7.40 -2.25
CA ASP A 89 6.25 -7.49 -3.12
C ASP A 89 6.11 -8.93 -3.64
N PHE A 90 4.90 -9.36 -3.97
CA PHE A 90 4.68 -10.70 -4.52
C PHE A 90 4.75 -10.71 -6.06
N CYS A 91 4.84 -9.55 -6.70
CA CYS A 91 4.89 -9.37 -8.14
C CYS A 91 6.33 -9.13 -8.61
N HIS A 92 7.01 -10.16 -9.10
CA HIS A 92 8.40 -10.10 -9.55
C HIS A 92 8.69 -8.94 -10.54
N PRO A 93 7.89 -8.68 -11.59
CA PRO A 93 8.12 -7.54 -12.49
C PRO A 93 8.14 -6.17 -11.79
N MET A 94 7.37 -5.99 -10.71
CA MET A 94 7.41 -4.77 -9.90
C MET A 94 8.74 -4.64 -9.17
N LEU A 95 9.25 -5.72 -8.58
CA LEU A 95 10.53 -5.73 -7.89
C LEU A 95 11.72 -5.46 -8.85
N VAL A 96 11.66 -5.96 -10.08
CA VAL A 96 12.66 -5.65 -11.12
C VAL A 96 12.71 -4.14 -11.40
N ALA A 97 11.54 -3.50 -11.55
CA ALA A 97 11.45 -2.06 -11.73
C ALA A 97 11.95 -1.29 -10.49
N ALA A 98 11.57 -1.75 -9.29
CA ALA A 98 12.04 -1.18 -8.02
C ALA A 98 13.56 -1.28 -7.88
N HIS A 99 14.15 -2.44 -8.14
CA HIS A 99 15.60 -2.68 -8.08
C HIS A 99 16.36 -1.69 -8.98
N SER A 100 15.92 -1.53 -10.23
CA SER A 100 16.52 -0.58 -11.17
C SER A 100 16.43 0.86 -10.67
N LYS A 101 15.32 1.24 -10.02
CA LYS A 101 15.09 2.57 -9.47
C LYS A 101 15.97 2.83 -8.24
N ILE A 102 16.07 1.85 -7.33
CA ILE A 102 16.88 1.89 -6.11
C ILE A 102 18.37 1.98 -6.46
N ALA A 103 18.84 1.16 -7.39
CA ALA A 103 20.24 1.16 -7.86
C ALA A 103 20.63 2.52 -8.45
N ARG A 104 19.80 3.11 -9.32
CA ARG A 104 20.03 4.47 -9.87
C ARG A 104 20.11 5.55 -8.81
N ARG A 105 19.36 5.41 -7.72
CA ARG A 105 19.33 6.36 -6.59
C ARG A 105 20.38 6.05 -5.52
N ARG A 106 21.10 4.94 -5.63
CA ARG A 106 22.05 4.44 -4.62
C ARG A 106 21.42 4.41 -3.22
N ALA A 107 20.13 4.06 -3.15
CA ALA A 107 19.41 4.03 -1.89
C ALA A 107 19.75 2.78 -1.08
N PRO A 108 19.92 2.87 0.25
CA PRO A 108 20.17 1.72 1.11
C PRO A 108 18.89 0.90 1.30
N ALA A 109 18.60 0.02 0.34
CA ALA A 109 17.41 -0.82 0.39
C ALA A 109 17.69 -2.23 -0.16
N VAL A 110 17.03 -3.22 0.43
CA VAL A 110 17.06 -4.63 0.00
C VAL A 110 15.65 -5.06 -0.36
N LEU A 111 15.49 -5.70 -1.51
CA LEU A 111 14.20 -6.17 -1.99
C LEU A 111 14.14 -7.69 -1.97
N PHE A 112 12.97 -8.24 -1.64
CA PHE A 112 12.69 -9.67 -1.72
C PHE A 112 11.24 -9.95 -2.15
N GLU A 113 11.04 -11.08 -2.81
CA GLU A 113 9.71 -11.52 -3.22
C GLU A 113 9.04 -12.30 -2.08
N SER A 114 7.85 -11.86 -1.65
CA SER A 114 7.04 -12.59 -0.67
C SER A 114 5.58 -12.20 -0.72
N ASP A 115 4.72 -13.10 -0.22
CA ASP A 115 3.32 -12.78 0.07
C ASP A 115 3.24 -12.01 1.39
N ALA A 116 2.50 -10.89 1.39
CA ALA A 116 2.27 -10.10 2.60
C ALA A 116 1.41 -10.81 3.65
N LEU A 117 0.78 -11.92 3.31
CA LEU A 117 0.02 -12.78 4.24
C LEU A 117 0.93 -13.78 4.99
N THR A 118 2.17 -14.00 4.50
CA THR A 118 3.14 -14.96 5.07
C THR A 118 4.57 -14.46 4.82
N LEU A 119 4.99 -13.49 5.61
CA LEU A 119 6.32 -12.88 5.48
C LEU A 119 7.43 -13.83 5.98
N PRO A 120 8.53 -14.00 5.25
CA PRO A 120 9.66 -14.85 5.65
C PRO A 120 10.53 -14.17 6.73
N LEU A 121 9.89 -13.64 7.75
CA LEU A 121 10.52 -12.89 8.84
C LEU A 121 10.13 -13.47 10.18
N ARG A 122 11.03 -13.35 11.17
CA ARG A 122 10.78 -13.78 12.53
C ARG A 122 9.74 -12.87 13.20
N ASP A 123 9.04 -13.42 14.18
CA ASP A 123 8.17 -12.66 15.07
C ASP A 123 8.96 -11.55 15.75
N ALA A 124 8.31 -10.43 16.01
CA ALA A 124 8.86 -9.30 16.76
C ALA A 124 10.25 -8.84 16.26
N SER A 125 10.44 -8.78 14.93
CA SER A 125 11.72 -8.45 14.30
C SER A 125 11.82 -7.06 13.71
N LEU A 126 10.69 -6.34 13.55
CA LEU A 126 10.62 -5.03 12.89
C LEU A 126 10.17 -3.92 13.86
N ASP A 127 10.66 -2.70 13.60
CA ASP A 127 10.20 -1.47 14.27
C ASP A 127 9.07 -0.78 13.54
N LEU A 128 9.12 -0.83 12.21
CA LEU A 128 8.16 -0.18 11.34
C LEU A 128 7.81 -1.11 10.19
N ILE A 129 6.51 -1.27 9.94
CA ILE A 129 5.99 -1.85 8.71
C ILE A 129 5.08 -0.84 8.02
N THR A 130 5.30 -0.63 6.74
CA THR A 130 4.50 0.29 5.93
C THR A 130 3.86 -0.42 4.75
N VAL A 131 2.76 0.11 4.27
CA VAL A 131 2.18 -0.24 2.98
C VAL A 131 1.52 1.00 2.38
N ALA A 132 1.78 1.27 1.09
CA ALA A 132 1.14 2.37 0.38
C ALA A 132 0.47 1.87 -0.90
N PHE A 133 -0.88 1.98 -0.94
CA PHE A 133 -1.72 1.63 -2.09
C PHE A 133 -1.68 0.16 -2.51
N GLY A 134 -1.25 -0.71 -1.59
CA GLY A 134 -1.15 -2.15 -1.79
C GLY A 134 -2.10 -2.97 -0.92
N PHE A 135 -2.49 -2.44 0.25
CA PHE A 135 -3.26 -3.20 1.25
C PHE A 135 -4.63 -3.66 0.74
N ARG A 136 -5.34 -2.83 -0.03
CA ARG A 136 -6.64 -3.18 -0.63
C ARG A 136 -6.57 -4.37 -1.61
N ASN A 137 -5.37 -4.72 -2.08
CA ASN A 137 -5.15 -5.82 -3.02
C ASN A 137 -4.87 -7.15 -2.32
N LEU A 138 -4.75 -7.19 -1.00
CA LEU A 138 -4.56 -8.43 -0.25
C LEU A 138 -5.79 -9.33 -0.39
N ALA A 139 -5.56 -10.62 -0.55
CA ALA A 139 -6.63 -11.60 -0.66
C ALA A 139 -7.42 -11.77 0.67
N ASN A 140 -6.79 -11.41 1.81
CA ASN A 140 -7.41 -11.42 3.13
C ASN A 140 -6.82 -10.28 3.99
N TYR A 141 -7.65 -9.27 4.29
CA TYR A 141 -7.22 -8.11 5.07
C TYR A 141 -6.89 -8.46 6.51
N GLN A 142 -7.71 -9.32 7.14
CA GLN A 142 -7.49 -9.71 8.54
C GLN A 142 -6.17 -10.50 8.69
N SER A 143 -5.91 -11.45 7.79
CA SER A 143 -4.65 -12.21 7.79
C SER A 143 -3.45 -11.29 7.57
N GLY A 144 -3.56 -10.31 6.67
CA GLY A 144 -2.52 -9.30 6.46
C GLY A 144 -2.24 -8.47 7.71
N LEU A 145 -3.27 -8.03 8.44
CA LEU A 145 -3.11 -7.28 9.70
C LEU A 145 -2.47 -8.14 10.79
N VAL A 146 -2.88 -9.41 10.91
CA VAL A 146 -2.30 -10.35 11.87
C VAL A 146 -0.81 -10.59 11.56
N GLU A 147 -0.46 -10.74 10.29
CA GLU A 147 0.92 -10.95 9.85
C GLU A 147 1.78 -9.70 10.08
N MET A 148 1.26 -8.51 9.77
CA MET A 148 1.94 -7.24 10.10
C MET A 148 2.19 -7.12 11.61
N ARG A 149 1.20 -7.51 12.44
CA ARG A 149 1.34 -7.53 13.89
C ARG A 149 2.40 -8.54 14.35
N ARG A 150 2.42 -9.74 13.79
CA ARG A 150 3.35 -10.82 14.17
C ARG A 150 4.81 -10.37 14.04
N VAL A 151 5.15 -9.69 12.93
CA VAL A 151 6.54 -9.29 12.67
C VAL A 151 6.97 -8.03 13.43
N LEU A 152 6.02 -7.23 13.92
CA LEU A 152 6.31 -6.03 14.71
C LEU A 152 6.66 -6.38 16.17
N ARG A 153 7.74 -5.78 16.67
CA ARG A 153 8.14 -5.89 18.07
C ARG A 153 7.31 -4.97 18.98
N PRO A 154 7.27 -5.19 20.30
CA PRO A 154 6.72 -4.22 21.22
C PRO A 154 7.29 -2.83 21.00
N GLY A 155 6.44 -1.80 20.98
CA GLY A 155 6.80 -0.43 20.62
C GLY A 155 6.98 -0.20 19.12
N GLY A 156 6.76 -1.20 18.28
CA GLY A 156 6.75 -1.07 16.82
C GLY A 156 5.45 -0.44 16.29
N MET A 157 5.45 -0.04 15.03
CA MET A 157 4.35 0.68 14.38
C MET A 157 4.04 0.11 13.00
N ALA A 158 2.74 -0.01 12.69
CA ALA A 158 2.23 -0.18 11.34
C ALA A 158 1.71 1.13 10.78
N ALA A 159 1.98 1.41 9.48
CA ALA A 159 1.43 2.56 8.76
C ALA A 159 0.81 2.08 7.44
N ILE A 160 -0.50 2.24 7.29
CA ILE A 160 -1.27 1.85 6.10
C ILE A 160 -1.79 3.11 5.41
N LEU A 161 -1.23 3.43 4.25
CA LEU A 161 -1.67 4.51 3.38
C LEU A 161 -2.49 3.90 2.25
N GLU A 162 -3.79 4.20 2.20
CA GLU A 162 -4.65 3.55 1.19
C GLU A 162 -5.80 4.47 0.73
N PHE A 163 -6.27 4.22 -0.48
CA PHE A 163 -7.48 4.85 -0.98
C PHE A 163 -8.68 4.48 -0.12
N THR A 164 -9.56 5.45 0.09
CA THR A 164 -10.81 5.26 0.84
C THR A 164 -11.92 6.10 0.24
N GLN A 165 -13.11 5.96 0.78
CA GLN A 165 -14.25 6.74 0.32
C GLN A 165 -14.29 8.08 1.07
N PRO A 166 -14.37 9.23 0.35
CA PRO A 166 -14.50 10.53 0.98
C PRO A 166 -15.72 10.59 1.90
N PRO A 167 -15.59 11.10 3.14
CA PRO A 167 -16.71 11.17 4.08
C PRO A 167 -17.78 12.20 3.70
N ASN A 168 -17.42 13.21 2.91
CA ASN A 168 -18.37 14.21 2.41
C ASN A 168 -19.07 13.68 1.14
N ALA A 169 -20.39 13.51 1.20
CA ALA A 169 -21.16 12.91 0.11
C ALA A 169 -21.09 13.68 -1.22
N ALA A 170 -21.10 15.01 -1.18
CA ALA A 170 -21.00 15.84 -2.37
C ALA A 170 -19.63 15.69 -3.05
N PHE A 171 -18.56 15.71 -2.25
CA PHE A 171 -17.20 15.48 -2.75
C PHE A 171 -17.01 14.04 -3.24
N ALA A 172 -17.58 13.05 -2.53
CA ALA A 172 -17.58 11.65 -2.96
C ALA A 172 -18.22 11.47 -4.34
N THR A 173 -19.35 12.14 -4.61
CA THR A 173 -20.02 12.08 -5.90
C THR A 173 -19.14 12.63 -7.02
N LEU A 174 -18.51 13.79 -6.81
CA LEU A 174 -17.58 14.39 -7.78
C LEU A 174 -16.35 13.52 -8.02
N TYR A 175 -15.75 13.01 -6.94
CA TYR A 175 -14.61 12.09 -7.02
C TYR A 175 -14.95 10.79 -7.75
N ASN A 176 -16.11 10.20 -7.47
CA ASN A 176 -16.56 8.98 -8.13
C ASN A 176 -16.81 9.21 -9.63
N LEU A 177 -17.33 10.37 -10.02
CA LEU A 177 -17.46 10.72 -11.44
C LEU A 177 -16.08 10.73 -12.14
N TYR A 178 -15.09 11.35 -11.51
CA TYR A 178 -13.70 11.33 -12.00
C TYR A 178 -13.13 9.91 -12.03
N ALA A 179 -13.23 9.18 -10.93
CA ALA A 179 -12.64 7.85 -10.77
C ALA A 179 -13.27 6.79 -11.69
N CYS A 180 -14.59 6.86 -11.93
CA CYS A 180 -15.29 5.85 -12.73
C CYS A 180 -15.35 6.18 -14.23
N ARG A 181 -15.27 7.47 -14.63
CA ARG A 181 -15.39 7.84 -16.03
C ARG A 181 -14.11 8.36 -16.67
N ILE A 182 -13.37 9.20 -15.98
CA ILE A 182 -12.18 9.87 -16.52
C ILE A 182 -10.94 8.99 -16.36
N LEU A 183 -10.73 8.45 -15.18
CA LEU A 183 -9.55 7.69 -14.84
C LEU A 183 -9.36 6.41 -15.69
N PRO A 184 -10.39 5.57 -15.95
CA PRO A 184 -10.23 4.40 -16.82
C PRO A 184 -9.91 4.77 -18.28
N TRP A 185 -10.46 5.89 -18.77
CA TRP A 185 -10.20 6.34 -20.13
C TRP A 185 -8.76 6.83 -20.30
N ILE A 186 -8.28 7.73 -19.42
CA ILE A 186 -6.90 8.23 -19.44
C ILE A 186 -5.91 7.10 -19.12
N GLY A 187 -6.19 6.29 -18.08
CA GLY A 187 -5.32 5.20 -17.65
C GLY A 187 -5.15 4.13 -18.72
N GLY A 188 -6.23 3.81 -19.46
CA GLY A 188 -6.18 2.88 -20.58
C GLY A 188 -5.30 3.37 -21.73
N LEU A 189 -5.33 4.67 -22.04
CA LEU A 189 -4.48 5.28 -23.07
C LEU A 189 -2.99 5.24 -22.69
N ILE A 190 -2.67 5.48 -21.41
CA ILE A 190 -1.28 5.61 -20.95
C ILE A 190 -0.64 4.24 -20.74
N SER A 191 -1.35 3.31 -20.08
CA SER A 191 -0.79 2.02 -19.67
C SER A 191 -0.98 0.88 -20.67
N GLY A 192 -1.93 1.04 -21.59
CA GLY A 192 -2.34 -0.03 -22.52
C GLY A 192 -3.19 -1.14 -21.85
N SER A 193 -3.56 -0.99 -20.57
CA SER A 193 -4.38 -1.95 -19.82
C SER A 193 -5.61 -1.28 -19.23
N ARG A 194 -6.77 -1.50 -19.84
CA ARG A 194 -8.05 -1.03 -19.29
C ARG A 194 -8.42 -1.72 -17.98
N ASP A 195 -8.10 -2.99 -17.84
CA ASP A 195 -8.46 -3.82 -16.69
C ASP A 195 -7.95 -3.25 -15.37
N ALA A 196 -6.70 -2.77 -15.32
CA ALA A 196 -6.10 -2.20 -14.12
C ALA A 196 -6.83 -0.93 -13.63
N TYR A 197 -7.34 -0.12 -14.56
CA TYR A 197 -8.00 1.15 -14.24
C TYR A 197 -9.52 1.02 -14.08
N THR A 198 -10.10 -0.09 -14.50
CA THR A 198 -11.47 -0.49 -14.13
C THR A 198 -11.45 -1.13 -12.73
N TYR A 199 -10.44 -1.94 -12.44
CA TYR A 199 -10.27 -2.55 -11.13
C TYR A 199 -10.02 -1.55 -10.00
N LEU A 200 -9.30 -0.45 -10.27
CA LEU A 200 -8.96 0.53 -9.22
C LEU A 200 -10.21 1.13 -8.53
N PRO A 201 -11.16 1.78 -9.21
CA PRO A 201 -12.35 2.31 -8.54
C PRO A 201 -13.23 1.20 -7.92
N GLU A 202 -13.26 0.02 -8.52
CA GLU A 202 -13.99 -1.12 -7.97
C GLU A 202 -13.38 -1.62 -6.66
N SER A 203 -12.04 -1.79 -6.61
CA SER A 203 -11.33 -2.21 -5.41
C SER A 203 -11.45 -1.19 -4.27
N VAL A 204 -11.40 0.12 -4.58
CA VAL A 204 -11.61 1.19 -3.58
C VAL A 204 -13.03 1.16 -3.03
N ARG A 205 -14.05 0.91 -3.87
CA ARG A 205 -15.45 0.84 -3.42
C ARG A 205 -15.72 -0.34 -2.50
N LYS A 206 -15.03 -1.48 -2.72
CA LYS A 206 -15.15 -2.70 -1.90
C LYS A 206 -14.26 -2.67 -0.66
N PHE A 207 -13.28 -1.77 -0.60
CA PHE A 207 -12.36 -1.65 0.52
C PHE A 207 -13.04 -1.04 1.74
N PRO A 208 -12.73 -1.49 2.96
CA PRO A 208 -13.28 -0.93 4.18
C PRO A 208 -13.10 0.58 4.27
N ALA A 209 -14.12 1.29 4.75
CA ALA A 209 -13.99 2.70 5.07
C ALA A 209 -12.95 2.92 6.18
N ALA A 210 -12.37 4.13 6.26
CA ALA A 210 -11.28 4.38 7.19
C ALA A 210 -11.59 4.04 8.67
N PRO A 211 -12.79 4.35 9.23
CA PRO A 211 -13.13 3.92 10.59
C PRO A 211 -13.23 2.39 10.74
N GLU A 212 -13.68 1.70 9.70
CA GLU A 212 -13.82 0.25 9.69
C GLU A 212 -12.44 -0.43 9.66
N LEU A 213 -11.51 0.03 8.80
CA LEU A 213 -10.13 -0.47 8.79
C LEU A 213 -9.45 -0.23 10.14
N ALA A 214 -9.66 0.93 10.77
CA ALA A 214 -9.16 1.19 12.12
C ALA A 214 -9.74 0.21 13.15
N GLY A 215 -11.00 -0.18 13.02
CA GLY A 215 -11.64 -1.24 13.82
C GLY A 215 -10.98 -2.60 13.59
N MET A 216 -10.73 -2.96 12.34
CA MET A 216 -10.04 -4.22 11.98
C MET A 216 -8.61 -4.27 12.54
N MET A 217 -7.87 -3.15 12.51
CA MET A 217 -6.53 -3.05 13.12
C MET A 217 -6.60 -3.30 14.64
N ARG A 218 -7.58 -2.70 15.35
CA ARG A 218 -7.77 -2.97 16.78
C ARG A 218 -8.11 -4.44 17.03
N GLY A 219 -8.99 -5.02 16.21
CA GLY A 219 -9.35 -6.45 16.27
C GLY A 219 -8.17 -7.39 16.01
N ALA A 220 -7.19 -6.95 15.22
CA ALA A 220 -5.93 -7.67 15.00
C ALA A 220 -4.90 -7.48 16.13
N GLY A 221 -5.22 -6.68 17.18
CA GLY A 221 -4.39 -6.47 18.35
C GLY A 221 -3.41 -5.30 18.25
N PHE A 222 -3.67 -4.33 17.36
CA PHE A 222 -2.97 -3.04 17.39
C PHE A 222 -3.58 -2.12 18.44
N SER A 223 -2.73 -1.41 19.16
CA SER A 223 -3.08 -0.37 20.12
C SER A 223 -2.85 1.02 19.50
N ASP A 224 -3.36 2.08 20.16
CA ASP A 224 -3.21 3.47 19.74
C ASP A 224 -3.55 3.67 18.24
N VAL A 225 -4.59 2.96 17.76
CA VAL A 225 -4.98 3.04 16.36
C VAL A 225 -5.62 4.39 16.07
N THR A 226 -4.99 5.14 15.18
CA THR A 226 -5.46 6.43 14.67
C THR A 226 -5.48 6.41 13.15
N PHE A 227 -6.28 7.30 12.56
CA PHE A 227 -6.21 7.57 11.13
C PHE A 227 -6.42 9.05 10.83
N GLU A 228 -5.93 9.50 9.69
CA GLU A 228 -6.16 10.84 9.16
C GLU A 228 -6.58 10.76 7.69
N TYR A 229 -7.58 11.55 7.33
CA TYR A 229 -7.95 11.74 5.93
C TYR A 229 -7.01 12.71 5.23
N LEU A 230 -6.61 12.37 4.02
CA LEU A 230 -5.79 13.20 3.16
C LEU A 230 -6.59 13.56 1.90
N THR A 231 -6.38 14.78 1.39
CA THR A 231 -7.02 15.27 0.16
C THR A 231 -8.54 15.05 0.15
N GLY A 232 -9.23 15.60 1.16
CA GLY A 232 -10.69 15.49 1.29
C GLY A 232 -11.23 14.08 1.57
N GLY A 233 -10.34 13.13 1.92
CA GLY A 233 -10.71 11.75 2.21
C GLY A 233 -10.63 10.81 1.01
N ILE A 234 -9.95 11.19 -0.08
CA ILE A 234 -9.61 10.26 -1.17
C ILE A 234 -8.66 9.17 -0.67
N VAL A 235 -7.79 9.53 0.27
CA VAL A 235 -6.81 8.65 0.90
C VAL A 235 -6.91 8.79 2.41
N ALA A 236 -6.67 7.70 3.13
CA ALA A 236 -6.48 7.70 4.57
C ALA A 236 -5.13 7.08 4.94
N LEU A 237 -4.48 7.66 5.93
CA LEU A 237 -3.30 7.11 6.56
C LEU A 237 -3.67 6.59 7.94
N HIS A 238 -3.57 5.28 8.13
CA HIS A 238 -3.80 4.61 9.41
C HIS A 238 -2.47 4.32 10.09
N LEU A 239 -2.42 4.50 11.40
CA LEU A 239 -1.29 4.16 12.25
C LEU A 239 -1.78 3.28 13.40
N GLY A 240 -1.05 2.22 13.72
CA GLY A 240 -1.30 1.37 14.87
C GLY A 240 0.02 0.94 15.51
N ARG A 241 0.04 0.79 16.83
CA ARG A 241 1.23 0.39 17.60
C ARG A 241 1.06 -0.98 18.21
N ILE A 242 2.18 -1.60 18.55
CA ILE A 242 2.25 -2.77 19.42
C ILE A 242 2.73 -2.31 20.80
N ILE A 243 1.97 -2.63 21.83
CA ILE A 243 2.34 -2.41 23.25
C ILE A 243 3.09 -3.63 23.76
#